data_7ab839836fa4ab0188ec207435b0d75a
#
_entry.id   7ab839836fa4ab0188ec207435b0d75a
#
_cell.length_a   1.000
_cell.length_b   1.000
_cell.length_c   1.000
_cell.angle_alpha   90.00
_cell.angle_beta   90.00
_cell.angle_gamma   90.00
#
_symmetry.space_group_name_H-M   'P 1'
#
loop_
_entity.id
_entity.type
_entity.pdbx_description
1 polymer ?
#
loop_
_entity_poly.entity_id
_entity_poly.type
_entity_poly.pdbx_seq_one_letter_code
_entity_poly.pdbx_strand_id
1 'polypeptide(L)'
;MATLFEEAKIKDLVLRNRTIRSATYEGMADREGHVTDRMINLYRELAAGGAALIFPGPVYAEPGGQAYLRQISIVDDTCREGLINLVKAIHSYGALAGLNISHAGLFRDEKDLPGDCVGPVVSEDVKRSHMLSPGEIKQIEKNFTYAAKKGKQVGFDCVQVHAAHGYLLSEFISPAINTRTDEYGGSVENRARFACEIIDSIRQETSPSYPILAKLNTDDFLEGGLTIDDAIYTARLMNEAGLDAIELTGGTMFYLSRLFKRHSATSAEQEGYYRKAAASSGSSSPSRSFSPAACVPSKAPRTSFTTESATSSASTAR
;
A
#
# COMPACT_ATOMS: atom_id res chain seq x y z
N MET A 1 12.81 -0.02 -26.24
CA MET A 1 12.39 -0.25 -24.84
C MET A 1 12.20 1.11 -24.21
N ALA A 2 11.10 1.33 -23.48
CA ALA A 2 10.87 2.59 -22.77
C ALA A 2 11.96 2.78 -21.68
N THR A 3 12.45 4.00 -21.52
CA THR A 3 13.44 4.33 -20.50
C THR A 3 12.76 4.76 -19.19
N LEU A 4 13.52 4.76 -18.09
CA LEU A 4 13.00 5.17 -16.76
C LEU A 4 12.49 6.63 -16.78
N PHE A 5 13.09 7.48 -17.60
CA PHE A 5 12.82 8.92 -17.63
C PHE A 5 11.77 9.33 -18.68
N GLU A 6 11.22 8.39 -19.43
CA GLU A 6 10.11 8.66 -20.34
C GLU A 6 8.78 8.78 -19.59
N GLU A 7 7.90 9.63 -20.13
CA GLU A 7 6.52 9.78 -19.65
C GLU A 7 5.79 8.44 -19.63
N ALA A 8 4.91 8.27 -18.66
CA ALA A 8 4.03 7.12 -18.54
C ALA A 8 2.62 7.58 -18.20
N LYS A 9 1.62 6.68 -18.40
CA LYS A 9 0.23 6.96 -18.07
C LYS A 9 -0.37 5.84 -17.24
N ILE A 10 -1.14 6.24 -16.24
CA ILE A 10 -2.06 5.36 -15.51
C ILE A 10 -3.44 5.97 -15.72
N LYS A 11 -4.24 5.38 -16.60
CA LYS A 11 -5.53 5.96 -17.05
C LYS A 11 -5.29 7.39 -17.57
N ASP A 12 -5.91 8.40 -16.98
CA ASP A 12 -5.77 9.81 -17.34
C ASP A 12 -4.61 10.52 -16.62
N LEU A 13 -3.95 9.83 -15.67
CA LEU A 13 -2.84 10.36 -14.91
C LEU A 13 -1.54 10.29 -15.73
N VAL A 14 -0.96 11.44 -16.03
CA VAL A 14 0.29 11.55 -16.78
C VAL A 14 1.46 11.70 -15.82
N LEU A 15 2.35 10.72 -15.80
CA LEU A 15 3.57 10.70 -14.99
C LEU A 15 4.73 11.21 -15.81
N ARG A 16 5.44 12.24 -15.33
CA ARG A 16 6.61 12.83 -16.01
C ARG A 16 7.78 11.87 -16.26
N ASN A 17 7.78 10.73 -15.56
CA ASN A 17 8.71 9.62 -15.71
C ASN A 17 8.12 8.36 -15.05
N ARG A 18 8.86 7.23 -15.07
CA ARG A 18 8.39 5.93 -14.58
C ARG A 18 8.83 5.64 -13.15
N THR A 19 9.09 6.66 -12.33
CA THR A 19 9.50 6.48 -10.94
C THR A 19 8.35 6.73 -9.99
N ILE A 20 8.09 5.79 -9.08
CA ILE A 20 7.08 5.88 -8.04
C ILE A 20 7.76 5.69 -6.68
N ARG A 21 7.50 6.61 -5.75
CA ARG A 21 7.82 6.40 -4.34
C ARG A 21 6.66 5.65 -3.68
N SER A 22 6.90 4.39 -3.42
CA SER A 22 5.93 3.52 -2.75
C SER A 22 5.61 3.99 -1.33
N ALA A 23 4.37 3.77 -0.89
CA ALA A 23 3.96 4.05 0.48
C ALA A 23 4.84 3.30 1.48
N THR A 24 5.39 4.03 2.44
CA THR A 24 6.25 3.51 3.51
C THR A 24 5.86 4.19 4.81
N TYR A 25 5.73 3.44 5.89
CA TYR A 25 5.48 4.00 7.20
C TYR A 25 6.72 4.74 7.72
N GLU A 26 6.61 6.04 7.94
CA GLU A 26 7.69 6.90 8.43
C GLU A 26 7.62 7.16 9.93
N GLY A 27 6.47 6.96 10.57
CA GLY A 27 6.26 7.27 11.99
C GLY A 27 6.40 8.77 12.31
N MET A 28 6.01 9.63 11.37
CA MET A 28 6.21 11.08 11.47
C MET A 28 4.94 11.89 11.68
N ALA A 29 3.75 11.29 11.67
CA ALA A 29 2.53 11.96 12.11
C ALA A 29 2.60 12.24 13.62
N ASP A 30 1.73 13.13 14.13
CA ASP A 30 1.55 13.26 15.58
C ASP A 30 0.82 12.02 16.16
N ARG A 31 0.48 12.05 17.44
CA ARG A 31 -0.20 10.92 18.09
C ARG A 31 -1.62 10.70 17.60
N GLU A 32 -2.26 11.75 17.15
CA GLU A 32 -3.62 11.80 16.63
C GLU A 32 -3.67 11.45 15.13
N GLY A 33 -2.49 11.32 14.48
CA GLY A 33 -2.36 11.00 13.07
C GLY A 33 -2.33 12.22 12.14
N HIS A 34 -2.16 13.43 12.67
CA HIS A 34 -2.05 14.63 11.84
C HIS A 34 -0.66 14.71 11.18
N VAL A 35 -0.65 15.24 9.98
CA VAL A 35 0.57 15.52 9.22
C VAL A 35 1.39 16.60 9.92
N THR A 36 2.70 16.33 10.11
CA THR A 36 3.63 17.28 10.73
C THR A 36 4.49 17.99 9.69
N ASP A 37 5.07 19.14 10.05
CA ASP A 37 6.02 19.88 9.18
C ASP A 37 7.23 19.02 8.79
N ARG A 38 7.69 18.15 9.70
CA ARG A 38 8.77 17.20 9.42
C ARG A 38 8.39 16.26 8.27
N MET A 39 7.18 15.77 8.26
CA MET A 39 6.66 14.91 7.19
C MET A 39 6.53 15.70 5.88
N ILE A 40 5.97 16.91 5.91
CA ILE A 40 5.85 17.79 4.74
C ILE A 40 7.22 18.05 4.10
N ASN A 41 8.25 18.30 4.90
CA ASN A 41 9.61 18.55 4.42
C ASN A 41 10.21 17.31 3.76
N LEU A 42 10.04 16.11 4.36
CA LEU A 42 10.48 14.85 3.74
C LEU A 42 9.87 14.66 2.34
N TYR A 43 8.56 14.84 2.21
CA TYR A 43 7.88 14.63 0.93
C TYR A 43 8.18 15.72 -0.10
N ARG A 44 8.47 16.93 0.36
CA ARG A 44 9.02 18.00 -0.50
C ARG A 44 10.38 17.62 -1.08
N GLU A 45 11.29 17.09 -0.29
CA GLU A 45 12.61 16.62 -0.74
C GLU A 45 12.51 15.45 -1.72
N LEU A 46 11.62 14.47 -1.45
CA LEU A 46 11.37 13.37 -2.37
C LEU A 46 10.81 13.85 -3.73
N ALA A 47 9.93 14.83 -3.72
CA ALA A 47 9.40 15.43 -4.94
C ALA A 47 10.47 16.23 -5.70
N ALA A 48 11.32 16.99 -5.00
CA ALA A 48 12.48 17.68 -5.56
C ALA A 48 13.50 16.71 -6.17
N GLY A 49 13.63 15.49 -5.60
CA GLY A 49 14.45 14.41 -6.12
C GLY A 49 13.96 13.81 -7.46
N GLY A 50 12.80 14.23 -7.97
CA GLY A 50 12.33 13.88 -9.31
C GLY A 50 11.34 12.72 -9.40
N ALA A 51 10.89 12.12 -8.31
CA ALA A 51 9.85 11.10 -8.35
C ALA A 51 8.59 11.64 -9.04
N ALA A 52 7.97 10.82 -9.92
CA ALA A 52 6.79 11.25 -10.68
C ALA A 52 5.50 11.12 -9.87
N LEU A 53 5.38 10.04 -9.10
CA LEU A 53 4.24 9.77 -8.23
C LEU A 53 4.74 9.37 -6.85
N ILE A 54 4.20 9.97 -5.81
CA ILE A 54 4.60 9.75 -4.43
C ILE A 54 3.38 9.32 -3.62
N PHE A 55 3.47 8.15 -3.01
CA PHE A 55 2.55 7.71 -1.98
C PHE A 55 3.17 8.02 -0.61
N PRO A 56 2.61 8.95 0.17
CA PRO A 56 2.91 9.05 1.59
C PRO A 56 2.67 7.72 2.32
N GLY A 57 3.09 7.65 3.58
CA GLY A 57 2.86 6.47 4.41
C GLY A 57 1.41 6.02 4.40
N PRO A 58 1.14 4.74 4.64
CA PRO A 58 -0.22 4.22 4.60
C PRO A 58 -1.12 4.97 5.57
N VAL A 59 -2.30 5.35 5.09
CA VAL A 59 -3.29 6.14 5.82
C VAL A 59 -4.37 5.19 6.35
N TYR A 60 -4.78 5.33 7.61
CA TYR A 60 -5.92 4.57 8.13
C TYR A 60 -7.22 5.36 8.00
N ALA A 61 -8.30 4.65 7.64
CA ALA A 61 -9.63 5.21 7.37
C ALA A 61 -10.57 5.14 8.57
N GLU A 62 -10.19 4.42 9.61
CA GLU A 62 -10.93 4.29 10.87
C GLU A 62 -9.99 3.96 12.03
N PRO A 63 -10.34 4.27 13.29
CA PRO A 63 -9.45 4.01 14.43
C PRO A 63 -9.04 2.54 14.57
N GLY A 64 -9.94 1.58 14.27
CA GLY A 64 -9.66 0.15 14.23
C GLY A 64 -8.65 -0.27 13.18
N GLY A 65 -8.51 0.50 12.12
CA GLY A 65 -7.59 0.25 11.02
C GLY A 65 -6.16 0.75 11.22
N GLN A 66 -5.88 1.48 12.28
CA GLN A 66 -4.54 1.98 12.60
C GLN A 66 -3.59 0.82 12.95
N ALA A 67 -2.45 0.71 12.25
CA ALA A 67 -1.45 -0.33 12.50
C ALA A 67 -0.40 0.09 13.54
N TYR A 68 0.02 1.34 13.53
CA TYR A 68 1.12 1.87 14.36
C TYR A 68 0.79 3.25 14.91
N LEU A 69 1.37 3.60 16.07
CA LEU A 69 1.39 5.00 16.52
C LEU A 69 1.98 5.91 15.44
N ARG A 70 1.52 7.17 15.38
CA ARG A 70 2.03 8.17 14.42
C ARG A 70 1.87 7.77 12.94
N GLN A 71 0.90 6.92 12.64
CA GLN A 71 0.43 6.68 11.28
C GLN A 71 -0.51 7.81 10.87
N ILE A 72 -0.50 8.20 9.60
CA ILE A 72 -1.37 9.27 9.07
C ILE A 72 -2.84 8.84 9.17
N SER A 73 -3.68 9.75 9.64
CA SER A 73 -5.15 9.60 9.70
C SER A 73 -5.84 10.32 8.56
N ILE A 74 -7.00 9.79 8.13
CA ILE A 74 -7.98 10.49 7.30
C ILE A 74 -9.39 10.36 7.88
N VAL A 75 -9.48 9.94 9.16
CA VAL A 75 -10.76 9.58 9.81
C VAL A 75 -11.71 10.78 9.90
N ASP A 76 -11.22 11.93 10.30
CA ASP A 76 -12.04 13.11 10.53
C ASP A 76 -11.50 14.39 9.85
N ASP A 77 -12.19 15.51 10.05
CA ASP A 77 -11.84 16.76 9.38
C ASP A 77 -10.65 17.50 9.99
N THR A 78 -10.21 17.12 11.20
CA THR A 78 -9.02 17.72 11.82
C THR A 78 -7.74 17.42 11.02
N CYS A 79 -7.70 16.29 10.30
CA CYS A 79 -6.59 15.89 9.43
C CYS A 79 -6.53 16.68 8.11
N ARG A 80 -7.62 17.39 7.73
CA ARG A 80 -7.82 17.95 6.39
C ARG A 80 -6.72 18.92 5.97
N GLU A 81 -6.43 19.91 6.81
CA GLU A 81 -5.46 20.96 6.48
C GLU A 81 -4.04 20.40 6.31
N GLY A 82 -3.62 19.51 7.20
CA GLY A 82 -2.33 18.84 7.12
C GLY A 82 -2.18 18.02 5.84
N LEU A 83 -3.22 17.29 5.43
CA LEU A 83 -3.23 16.53 4.17
C LEU A 83 -3.16 17.45 2.93
N ILE A 84 -3.88 18.57 2.93
CA ILE A 84 -3.80 19.57 1.85
C ILE A 84 -2.38 20.15 1.74
N ASN A 85 -1.75 20.48 2.85
CA ASN A 85 -0.39 21.03 2.88
C ASN A 85 0.65 19.99 2.40
N LEU A 86 0.47 18.71 2.75
CA LEU A 86 1.29 17.60 2.27
C LEU A 86 1.19 17.44 0.74
N VAL A 87 -0.04 17.42 0.20
CA VAL A 87 -0.28 17.33 -1.24
C VAL A 87 0.34 18.52 -1.98
N LYS A 88 0.13 19.75 -1.49
CA LYS A 88 0.75 20.96 -2.06
C LYS A 88 2.28 20.89 -2.07
N ALA A 89 2.90 20.36 -1.01
CA ALA A 89 4.34 20.20 -0.95
C ALA A 89 4.87 19.21 -2.00
N ILE A 90 4.15 18.13 -2.25
CA ILE A 90 4.47 17.16 -3.31
C ILE A 90 4.32 17.81 -4.69
N HIS A 91 3.20 18.49 -4.93
CA HIS A 91 2.91 19.14 -6.21
C HIS A 91 3.87 20.29 -6.53
N SER A 92 4.46 20.96 -5.52
CA SER A 92 5.33 22.12 -5.73
C SER A 92 6.58 21.83 -6.58
N TYR A 93 6.93 20.55 -6.76
CA TYR A 93 8.02 20.10 -7.63
C TYR A 93 7.53 19.26 -8.82
N GLY A 94 6.25 19.34 -9.15
CA GLY A 94 5.65 18.63 -10.29
C GLY A 94 5.53 17.12 -10.12
N ALA A 95 5.65 16.60 -8.90
CA ALA A 95 5.28 15.22 -8.59
C ALA A 95 3.77 15.13 -8.34
N LEU A 96 3.19 13.96 -8.62
CA LEU A 96 1.81 13.64 -8.28
C LEU A 96 1.75 12.97 -6.91
N ALA A 97 0.63 13.17 -6.21
CA ALA A 97 0.39 12.61 -4.88
C ALA A 97 -0.66 11.49 -4.94
N GLY A 98 -0.32 10.31 -4.46
CA GLY A 98 -1.26 9.18 -4.33
C GLY A 98 -1.62 8.94 -2.86
N LEU A 99 -2.88 8.62 -2.57
CA LEU A 99 -3.33 8.22 -1.23
C LEU A 99 -3.30 6.71 -1.11
N ASN A 100 -2.47 6.13 -0.22
CA ASN A 100 -2.51 4.71 0.10
C ASN A 100 -3.40 4.50 1.33
N ILE A 101 -4.53 3.78 1.17
CA ILE A 101 -5.47 3.46 2.25
C ILE A 101 -5.21 2.05 2.74
N SER A 102 -5.01 1.88 4.04
CA SER A 102 -4.76 0.60 4.68
C SER A 102 -5.64 0.38 5.90
N HIS A 103 -5.78 -0.87 6.29
CA HIS A 103 -6.36 -1.30 7.55
C HIS A 103 -5.48 -2.39 8.15
N ALA A 104 -5.11 -2.25 9.42
CA ALA A 104 -4.12 -3.12 10.07
C ALA A 104 -4.49 -4.60 10.08
N GLY A 105 -5.79 -4.91 10.16
CA GLY A 105 -6.23 -6.28 10.31
C GLY A 105 -5.80 -6.88 11.67
N LEU A 106 -5.38 -8.12 11.62
CA LEU A 106 -4.80 -8.83 12.76
C LEU A 106 -3.40 -8.32 13.11
N PHE A 107 -2.77 -7.54 12.22
CA PHE A 107 -1.43 -6.99 12.39
C PHE A 107 -1.41 -5.60 13.08
N ARG A 108 -2.29 -5.35 14.00
CA ARG A 108 -2.30 -4.12 14.79
C ARG A 108 -1.30 -4.19 15.93
N ASP A 109 -0.60 -3.10 16.23
CA ASP A 109 0.30 -3.04 17.40
C ASP A 109 -0.53 -2.96 18.70
N GLU A 110 -0.81 -4.12 19.30
CA GLU A 110 -1.59 -4.24 20.52
C GLU A 110 -0.96 -3.58 21.75
N LYS A 111 0.34 -3.29 21.71
CA LYS A 111 1.06 -2.70 22.85
C LYS A 111 0.74 -1.22 22.97
N ASP A 112 0.67 -0.55 21.83
CA ASP A 112 0.59 0.90 21.77
C ASP A 112 -0.80 1.41 21.39
N LEU A 113 -1.67 0.54 20.86
CA LEU A 113 -2.99 0.91 20.36
C LEU A 113 -4.11 0.21 21.12
N PRO A 114 -5.15 0.95 21.59
CA PRO A 114 -6.30 0.37 22.25
C PRO A 114 -7.24 -0.31 21.24
N GLY A 115 -8.05 -1.26 21.72
CA GLY A 115 -9.08 -1.97 20.94
C GLY A 115 -8.60 -3.31 20.40
N ASP A 116 -9.51 -4.04 19.76
CA ASP A 116 -9.28 -5.38 19.26
C ASP A 116 -8.67 -5.35 17.86
N CYS A 117 -7.89 -6.38 17.54
CA CYS A 117 -7.48 -6.67 16.17
C CYS A 117 -8.64 -7.38 15.45
N VAL A 118 -8.88 -7.05 14.21
CA VAL A 118 -9.96 -7.65 13.43
C VAL A 118 -9.43 -8.30 12.16
N GLY A 119 -10.05 -9.41 11.75
CA GLY A 119 -9.57 -10.11 10.56
C GLY A 119 -10.58 -11.11 10.01
N PRO A 120 -10.16 -11.92 9.01
CA PRO A 120 -11.02 -12.97 8.46
C PRO A 120 -11.32 -14.08 9.47
N VAL A 121 -10.49 -14.24 10.50
CA VAL A 121 -10.58 -15.28 11.51
C VAL A 121 -10.24 -14.73 12.90
N VAL A 122 -10.54 -15.48 13.95
CA VAL A 122 -9.93 -15.29 15.26
C VAL A 122 -8.54 -15.92 15.22
N SER A 123 -7.52 -15.17 15.62
CA SER A 123 -6.13 -15.65 15.66
C SER A 123 -5.73 -16.05 17.07
N GLU A 124 -5.12 -17.22 17.22
CA GLU A 124 -4.55 -17.68 18.50
C GLU A 124 -3.28 -16.91 18.89
N ASP A 125 -2.58 -16.35 17.90
CA ASP A 125 -1.34 -15.59 18.10
C ASP A 125 -1.59 -14.12 18.50
N VAL A 126 -2.83 -13.64 18.39
CA VAL A 126 -3.25 -12.26 18.68
C VAL A 126 -4.19 -12.28 19.89
N LYS A 127 -3.76 -11.69 21.00
CA LYS A 127 -4.47 -11.78 22.30
C LYS A 127 -5.91 -11.27 22.27
N ARG A 128 -6.17 -10.24 21.46
CA ARG A 128 -7.48 -9.63 21.29
C ARG A 128 -7.84 -9.62 19.82
N SER A 129 -8.25 -10.77 19.31
CA SER A 129 -8.67 -10.90 17.92
C SER A 129 -10.18 -11.18 17.82
N HIS A 130 -10.77 -10.63 16.77
CA HIS A 130 -12.18 -10.74 16.45
C HIS A 130 -12.35 -11.07 14.97
N MET A 131 -13.16 -12.06 14.66
CA MET A 131 -13.52 -12.39 13.28
C MET A 131 -14.61 -11.43 12.79
N LEU A 132 -14.35 -10.72 11.72
CA LEU A 132 -15.31 -9.77 11.12
C LEU A 132 -16.59 -10.50 10.67
N SER A 133 -17.72 -10.00 11.10
CA SER A 133 -19.03 -10.34 10.51
C SER A 133 -19.20 -9.69 9.14
N PRO A 134 -20.11 -10.19 8.28
CA PRO A 134 -20.41 -9.55 6.99
C PRO A 134 -20.85 -8.09 7.14
N GLY A 135 -21.54 -7.73 8.22
CA GLY A 135 -21.94 -6.35 8.49
C GLY A 135 -20.75 -5.41 8.78
N GLU A 136 -19.75 -5.89 9.53
CA GLU A 136 -18.53 -5.14 9.82
C GLU A 136 -17.65 -5.00 8.57
N ILE A 137 -17.56 -6.05 7.73
CA ILE A 137 -16.89 -5.98 6.42
C ILE A 137 -17.48 -4.85 5.58
N LYS A 138 -18.83 -4.77 5.50
CA LYS A 138 -19.52 -3.69 4.78
C LYS A 138 -19.30 -2.30 5.41
N GLN A 139 -19.11 -2.22 6.71
CA GLN A 139 -18.77 -0.93 7.36
C GLN A 139 -17.35 -0.49 7.00
N ILE A 140 -16.38 -1.41 7.00
CA ILE A 140 -15.00 -1.12 6.60
C ILE A 140 -14.93 -0.71 5.11
N GLU A 141 -15.70 -1.36 4.23
CA GLU A 141 -15.83 -0.95 2.82
C GLU A 141 -16.26 0.52 2.71
N LYS A 142 -17.30 0.93 3.46
CA LYS A 142 -17.75 2.33 3.50
C LYS A 142 -16.67 3.27 4.00
N ASN A 143 -15.88 2.88 4.98
CA ASN A 143 -14.80 3.68 5.53
C ASN A 143 -13.66 3.87 4.49
N PHE A 144 -13.29 2.84 3.73
CA PHE A 144 -12.36 2.96 2.59
C PHE A 144 -12.89 3.92 1.52
N THR A 145 -14.15 3.77 1.17
CA THR A 145 -14.81 4.63 0.17
C THR A 145 -14.85 6.08 0.63
N TYR A 146 -15.20 6.33 1.88
CA TYR A 146 -15.17 7.66 2.48
C TYR A 146 -13.76 8.27 2.45
N ALA A 147 -12.74 7.48 2.83
CA ALA A 147 -11.35 7.93 2.80
C ALA A 147 -10.89 8.27 1.38
N ALA A 148 -11.26 7.49 0.37
CA ALA A 148 -10.94 7.76 -1.03
C ALA A 148 -11.60 9.07 -1.52
N LYS A 149 -12.88 9.30 -1.20
CA LYS A 149 -13.58 10.56 -1.50
C LYS A 149 -12.90 11.76 -0.84
N LYS A 150 -12.57 11.65 0.43
CA LYS A 150 -11.89 12.69 1.19
C LYS A 150 -10.49 12.95 0.64
N GLY A 151 -9.75 11.90 0.28
CA GLY A 151 -8.45 12.01 -0.38
C GLY A 151 -8.52 12.79 -1.69
N LYS A 152 -9.50 12.50 -2.54
CA LYS A 152 -9.77 13.27 -3.76
C LYS A 152 -10.08 14.75 -3.46
N GLN A 153 -10.88 15.03 -2.44
CA GLN A 153 -11.25 16.40 -2.05
C GLN A 153 -10.08 17.22 -1.50
N VAL A 154 -9.10 16.60 -0.86
CA VAL A 154 -7.90 17.30 -0.37
C VAL A 154 -6.80 17.38 -1.43
N GLY A 155 -7.00 16.81 -2.61
CA GLY A 155 -6.16 17.01 -3.80
C GLY A 155 -5.23 15.85 -4.16
N PHE A 156 -5.38 14.66 -3.57
CA PHE A 156 -4.64 13.49 -4.07
C PHE A 156 -5.08 13.14 -5.50
N ASP A 157 -4.12 12.85 -6.36
CA ASP A 157 -4.33 12.58 -7.80
C ASP A 157 -4.85 11.16 -8.08
N CYS A 158 -4.61 10.24 -7.18
CA CYS A 158 -5.09 8.85 -7.23
C CYS A 158 -5.22 8.25 -5.85
N VAL A 159 -5.91 7.10 -5.77
CA VAL A 159 -5.99 6.28 -4.56
C VAL A 159 -5.37 4.91 -4.79
N GLN A 160 -4.74 4.34 -3.77
CA GLN A 160 -4.22 2.99 -3.76
C GLN A 160 -4.79 2.21 -2.58
N VAL A 161 -5.46 1.11 -2.87
CA VAL A 161 -5.97 0.16 -1.88
C VAL A 161 -4.84 -0.77 -1.45
N HIS A 162 -4.54 -0.85 -0.16
CA HIS A 162 -3.47 -1.68 0.37
C HIS A 162 -3.96 -3.12 0.60
N ALA A 163 -3.67 -4.01 -0.34
CA ALA A 163 -4.05 -5.43 -0.31
C ALA A 163 -2.80 -6.34 -0.24
N ALA A 164 -1.85 -5.99 0.64
CA ALA A 164 -0.54 -6.65 0.72
C ALA A 164 -0.03 -6.74 2.16
N HIS A 165 1.07 -7.47 2.33
CA HIS A 165 1.93 -7.49 3.52
C HIS A 165 1.29 -8.06 4.78
N GLY A 166 0.19 -8.82 4.69
CA GLY A 166 -0.51 -9.34 5.86
C GLY A 166 -1.38 -8.32 6.58
N TYR A 167 -1.70 -7.18 5.94
CA TYR A 167 -2.75 -6.29 6.38
C TYR A 167 -4.14 -6.82 6.00
N LEU A 168 -5.21 -6.24 6.49
CA LEU A 168 -6.56 -6.79 6.43
C LEU A 168 -6.96 -7.40 5.08
N LEU A 169 -6.81 -6.69 3.98
CA LEU A 169 -7.20 -7.20 2.67
C LEU A 169 -6.28 -8.34 2.18
N SER A 170 -4.99 -8.28 2.53
CA SER A 170 -4.05 -9.38 2.28
C SER A 170 -4.41 -10.63 3.10
N GLU A 171 -4.88 -10.45 4.34
CA GLU A 171 -5.36 -11.56 5.17
C GLU A 171 -6.58 -12.24 4.56
N PHE A 172 -7.53 -11.46 4.01
CA PHE A 172 -8.69 -12.02 3.31
C PHE A 172 -8.31 -12.76 2.03
N ILE A 173 -7.34 -12.26 1.27
CA ILE A 173 -6.89 -12.86 0.01
C ILE A 173 -6.08 -14.14 0.26
N SER A 174 -5.30 -14.21 1.35
CA SER A 174 -4.41 -15.34 1.67
C SER A 174 -5.17 -16.59 2.09
N PRO A 175 -5.05 -17.74 1.39
CA PRO A 175 -5.68 -18.98 1.82
C PRO A 175 -5.07 -19.57 3.11
N ALA A 176 -3.83 -19.22 3.45
CA ALA A 176 -3.21 -19.65 4.70
C ALA A 176 -3.80 -18.96 5.94
N ILE A 177 -4.39 -17.77 5.77
CA ILE A 177 -4.95 -16.97 6.87
C ILE A 177 -6.47 -17.04 6.86
N ASN A 178 -7.09 -16.90 5.69
CA ASN A 178 -8.54 -16.87 5.53
C ASN A 178 -9.13 -18.27 5.45
N THR A 179 -9.56 -18.80 6.57
CA THR A 179 -10.24 -20.12 6.68
C THR A 179 -11.77 -20.01 6.74
N ARG A 180 -12.34 -18.86 6.34
CA ARG A 180 -13.80 -18.64 6.29
C ARG A 180 -14.48 -19.59 5.33
N THR A 181 -15.74 -19.92 5.64
CA THR A 181 -16.60 -20.80 4.82
C THR A 181 -17.82 -20.08 4.24
N ASP A 182 -17.91 -18.75 4.44
CA ASP A 182 -18.95 -17.89 3.88
C ASP A 182 -18.50 -17.28 2.53
N GLU A 183 -19.25 -16.29 2.04
CA GLU A 183 -18.99 -15.62 0.75
C GLU A 183 -17.65 -14.86 0.68
N TYR A 184 -16.94 -14.71 1.79
CA TYR A 184 -15.63 -14.05 1.88
C TYR A 184 -14.46 -15.05 2.04
N GLY A 185 -14.71 -16.37 1.95
CA GLY A 185 -13.68 -17.40 2.13
C GLY A 185 -13.79 -18.57 1.16
N GLY A 186 -12.82 -19.49 1.21
CA GLY A 186 -12.75 -20.66 0.33
C GLY A 186 -12.12 -20.36 -1.01
N SER A 187 -12.90 -20.15 -2.08
CA SER A 187 -12.39 -19.94 -3.45
C SER A 187 -11.63 -18.61 -3.58
N VAL A 188 -10.81 -18.48 -4.63
CA VAL A 188 -10.07 -17.23 -4.92
C VAL A 188 -11.04 -16.06 -5.11
N GLU A 189 -12.17 -16.29 -5.78
CA GLU A 189 -13.23 -15.30 -5.99
C GLU A 189 -13.77 -14.76 -4.67
N ASN A 190 -14.06 -15.66 -3.75
CA ASN A 190 -14.59 -15.30 -2.43
C ASN A 190 -13.54 -14.56 -1.58
N ARG A 191 -12.29 -15.04 -1.60
CA ARG A 191 -11.20 -14.37 -0.87
C ARG A 191 -10.90 -12.99 -1.42
N ALA A 192 -11.02 -12.78 -2.74
CA ALA A 192 -10.83 -11.49 -3.40
C ALA A 192 -12.02 -10.53 -3.24
N ARG A 193 -13.21 -11.05 -2.91
CA ARG A 193 -14.50 -10.33 -2.89
C ARG A 193 -14.42 -9.01 -2.14
N PHE A 194 -13.91 -9.01 -0.93
CA PHE A 194 -13.85 -7.81 -0.10
C PHE A 194 -13.03 -6.68 -0.75
N ALA A 195 -11.88 -7.01 -1.32
CA ALA A 195 -11.06 -6.04 -2.02
C ALA A 195 -11.75 -5.53 -3.31
N CYS A 196 -12.44 -6.40 -4.04
CA CYS A 196 -13.19 -6.03 -5.23
C CYS A 196 -14.38 -5.11 -4.90
N GLU A 197 -15.13 -5.39 -3.82
CA GLU A 197 -16.23 -4.56 -3.34
C GLU A 197 -15.77 -3.16 -2.95
N ILE A 198 -14.62 -3.04 -2.27
CA ILE A 198 -14.00 -1.74 -1.96
C ILE A 198 -13.65 -0.98 -3.24
N ILE A 199 -13.03 -1.63 -4.22
CA ILE A 199 -12.64 -0.99 -5.49
C ILE A 199 -13.87 -0.51 -6.26
N ASP A 200 -14.91 -1.34 -6.38
CA ASP A 200 -16.15 -0.99 -7.03
C ASP A 200 -16.85 0.18 -6.33
N SER A 201 -16.96 0.14 -5.00
CA SER A 201 -17.55 1.22 -4.20
C SER A 201 -16.77 2.53 -4.35
N ILE A 202 -15.44 2.50 -4.33
CA ILE A 202 -14.61 3.69 -4.59
C ILE A 202 -14.86 4.21 -6.02
N ARG A 203 -14.96 3.32 -7.02
CA ARG A 203 -15.22 3.71 -8.42
C ARG A 203 -16.56 4.40 -8.57
N GLN A 204 -17.60 3.90 -7.93
CA GLN A 204 -18.94 4.48 -7.96
C GLN A 204 -18.99 5.88 -7.32
N GLU A 205 -18.25 6.06 -6.22
CA GLU A 205 -18.32 7.26 -5.38
C GLU A 205 -17.28 8.34 -5.74
N THR A 206 -16.30 8.05 -6.61
CA THR A 206 -15.28 9.04 -7.00
C THR A 206 -15.55 9.63 -8.38
N SER A 207 -15.06 9.05 -9.43
CA SER A 207 -15.41 9.34 -10.83
C SER A 207 -14.81 8.29 -11.76
N PRO A 208 -15.34 8.15 -12.98
CA PRO A 208 -14.76 7.27 -14.01
C PRO A 208 -13.29 7.58 -14.31
N SER A 209 -12.86 8.83 -14.20
CA SER A 209 -11.49 9.28 -14.51
C SER A 209 -10.52 9.23 -13.33
N TYR A 210 -10.99 9.11 -12.07
CA TYR A 210 -10.10 9.09 -10.91
C TYR A 210 -9.36 7.76 -10.83
N PRO A 211 -8.01 7.73 -10.91
CA PRO A 211 -7.26 6.48 -10.92
C PRO A 211 -7.34 5.75 -9.58
N ILE A 212 -7.66 4.45 -9.65
CA ILE A 212 -7.68 3.53 -8.51
C ILE A 212 -6.59 2.49 -8.73
N LEU A 213 -5.65 2.42 -7.80
CA LEU A 213 -4.57 1.46 -7.78
C LEU A 213 -4.76 0.47 -6.62
N ALA A 214 -4.08 -0.67 -6.70
CA ALA A 214 -3.92 -1.58 -5.57
C ALA A 214 -2.44 -1.91 -5.36
N LYS A 215 -2.06 -2.15 -4.11
CA LYS A 215 -0.81 -2.80 -3.77
C LYS A 215 -1.12 -4.24 -3.41
N LEU A 216 -0.60 -5.20 -4.18
CA LEU A 216 -0.99 -6.61 -4.10
C LEU A 216 0.24 -7.51 -3.93
N ASN A 217 0.16 -8.47 -3.01
CA ASN A 217 1.15 -9.54 -2.93
C ASN A 217 1.09 -10.43 -4.18
N THR A 218 2.26 -10.79 -4.68
CA THR A 218 2.40 -11.83 -5.71
C THR A 218 2.60 -13.21 -5.12
N ASP A 219 3.08 -13.26 -3.87
CA ASP A 219 3.34 -14.45 -3.10
C ASP A 219 3.41 -14.05 -1.61
N ASP A 220 2.82 -14.84 -0.74
CA ASP A 220 2.92 -14.61 0.71
C ASP A 220 4.21 -15.17 1.30
N PHE A 221 4.92 -16.03 0.55
CA PHE A 221 6.08 -16.79 1.00
C PHE A 221 5.79 -17.66 2.24
N LEU A 222 4.55 -18.14 2.33
CA LEU A 222 4.05 -19.07 3.34
C LEU A 222 3.60 -20.36 2.70
N GLU A 223 3.78 -21.47 3.40
CA GLU A 223 3.16 -22.75 3.02
C GLU A 223 1.63 -22.60 3.03
N GLY A 224 0.99 -22.98 1.93
CA GLY A 224 -0.46 -22.81 1.75
C GLY A 224 -0.91 -21.34 1.59
N GLY A 225 0.01 -20.38 1.47
CA GLY A 225 -0.29 -18.97 1.25
C GLY A 225 -0.68 -18.63 -0.18
N LEU A 226 -0.84 -17.34 -0.46
CA LEU A 226 -1.14 -16.83 -1.79
C LEU A 226 -0.02 -17.21 -2.77
N THR A 227 -0.40 -17.81 -3.89
CA THR A 227 0.49 -18.11 -5.01
C THR A 227 0.41 -17.05 -6.09
N ILE A 228 1.39 -17.05 -7.02
CA ILE A 228 1.37 -16.12 -8.15
C ILE A 228 0.15 -16.31 -9.05
N ASP A 229 -0.33 -17.54 -9.22
CA ASP A 229 -1.51 -17.81 -10.05
C ASP A 229 -2.78 -17.26 -9.40
N ASP A 230 -2.97 -17.44 -8.09
CA ASP A 230 -4.04 -16.82 -7.32
C ASP A 230 -3.94 -15.29 -7.34
N ALA A 231 -2.73 -14.73 -7.25
CA ALA A 231 -2.51 -13.28 -7.32
C ALA A 231 -2.90 -12.71 -8.70
N ILE A 232 -2.55 -13.39 -9.81
CA ILE A 232 -2.94 -13.00 -11.16
C ILE A 232 -4.46 -13.05 -11.31
N TYR A 233 -5.09 -14.09 -10.79
CA TYR A 233 -6.55 -14.22 -10.86
C TYR A 233 -7.25 -13.14 -10.02
N THR A 234 -6.78 -12.90 -8.81
CA THR A 234 -7.24 -11.78 -7.94
C THR A 234 -7.10 -10.44 -8.65
N ALA A 235 -5.96 -10.20 -9.31
CA ALA A 235 -5.73 -8.98 -10.07
C ALA A 235 -6.74 -8.77 -11.22
N ARG A 236 -7.16 -9.85 -11.88
CA ARG A 236 -8.21 -9.80 -12.92
C ARG A 236 -9.56 -9.42 -12.32
N LEU A 237 -9.95 -10.03 -11.22
CA LEU A 237 -11.19 -9.70 -10.52
C LEU A 237 -11.21 -8.23 -10.07
N MET A 238 -10.09 -7.74 -9.50
CA MET A 238 -9.95 -6.32 -9.14
C MET A 238 -10.07 -5.40 -10.37
N ASN A 239 -9.49 -5.78 -11.53
CA ASN A 239 -9.64 -5.00 -12.76
C ASN A 239 -11.09 -4.97 -13.26
N GLU A 240 -11.82 -6.07 -13.18
CA GLU A 240 -13.24 -6.13 -13.49
C GLU A 240 -14.08 -5.23 -12.57
N ALA A 241 -13.67 -5.12 -11.30
CA ALA A 241 -14.25 -4.20 -10.32
C ALA A 241 -13.85 -2.71 -10.54
N GLY A 242 -13.00 -2.40 -11.51
CA GLY A 242 -12.65 -1.02 -11.87
C GLY A 242 -11.27 -0.53 -11.47
N LEU A 243 -10.33 -1.44 -11.11
CA LEU A 243 -8.94 -1.11 -10.85
C LEU A 243 -8.22 -0.67 -12.13
N ASP A 244 -7.31 0.31 -12.03
CA ASP A 244 -6.57 0.87 -13.18
C ASP A 244 -5.11 0.42 -13.22
N ALA A 245 -4.47 0.15 -12.05
CA ALA A 245 -3.08 -0.32 -11.99
C ALA A 245 -2.77 -1.06 -10.69
N ILE A 246 -1.70 -1.87 -10.71
CA ILE A 246 -1.24 -2.63 -9.55
C ILE A 246 0.24 -2.35 -9.28
N GLU A 247 0.55 -2.10 -8.02
CA GLU A 247 1.89 -2.16 -7.48
C GLU A 247 2.15 -3.57 -6.92
N LEU A 248 3.07 -4.30 -7.53
CA LEU A 248 3.40 -5.67 -7.12
C LEU A 248 4.37 -5.67 -5.95
N THR A 249 4.08 -6.54 -4.99
CA THR A 249 4.90 -6.76 -3.80
C THR A 249 4.79 -8.21 -3.34
N GLY A 250 5.21 -8.56 -2.12
CA GLY A 250 5.06 -9.91 -1.56
C GLY A 250 5.48 -9.99 -0.11
N GLY A 251 5.13 -11.12 0.48
CA GLY A 251 5.37 -11.42 1.89
C GLY A 251 4.26 -10.95 2.81
N THR A 252 4.21 -11.56 4.00
CA THR A 252 3.22 -11.21 5.02
C THR A 252 3.90 -11.00 6.36
N MET A 253 3.41 -10.06 7.16
CA MET A 253 3.94 -9.77 8.48
C MET A 253 3.36 -10.65 9.59
N PHE A 254 2.45 -11.55 9.27
CA PHE A 254 1.72 -12.37 10.22
C PHE A 254 2.61 -13.31 11.06
N TYR A 255 3.80 -13.64 10.57
CA TYR A 255 4.81 -14.42 11.30
C TYR A 255 6.11 -13.64 11.41
N LEU A 256 6.20 -12.70 12.33
CA LEU A 256 7.40 -11.86 12.57
C LEU A 256 8.73 -12.62 12.64
N SER A 257 8.73 -13.87 13.06
CA SER A 257 9.92 -14.73 13.09
C SER A 257 10.31 -15.32 11.73
N ARG A 258 9.42 -15.30 10.72
CA ARG A 258 9.66 -15.81 9.36
C ARG A 258 9.55 -14.73 8.29
N LEU A 259 9.32 -13.54 8.73
CA LEU A 259 8.88 -12.40 8.04
C LEU A 259 9.93 -11.85 7.15
N PHE A 260 10.23 -11.54 6.38
CA PHE A 260 11.24 -10.93 5.52
C PHE A 260 12.44 -11.86 5.34
N LYS A 261 12.20 -13.02 4.72
CA LYS A 261 13.16 -13.35 3.68
C LYS A 261 13.01 -12.26 2.59
N ARG A 262 13.19 -11.00 2.99
CA ARG A 262 13.70 -9.99 2.09
C ARG A 262 14.96 -10.64 1.55
N HIS A 263 14.88 -11.11 0.34
CA HIS A 263 16.09 -11.31 -0.41
C HIS A 263 16.69 -9.90 -0.50
N SER A 264 17.57 -9.57 0.43
CA SER A 264 18.45 -8.43 0.23
C SER A 264 19.08 -8.71 -1.10
N ALA A 265 18.79 -7.88 -2.10
CA ALA A 265 19.38 -8.03 -3.42
C ALA A 265 20.88 -7.74 -3.25
N THR A 266 21.66 -8.79 -2.96
CA THR A 266 23.11 -8.72 -2.79
C THR A 266 23.84 -8.95 -4.11
N SER A 267 23.08 -9.33 -5.16
CA SER A 267 23.61 -9.49 -6.53
C SER A 267 22.64 -8.91 -7.57
N ALA A 268 23.14 -8.57 -8.74
CA ALA A 268 22.34 -8.08 -9.86
C ALA A 268 21.24 -9.07 -10.30
N GLU A 269 21.43 -10.38 -10.05
CA GLU A 269 20.44 -11.42 -10.38
C GLU A 269 19.25 -11.40 -9.42
N GLN A 270 19.47 -10.89 -8.21
CA GLN A 270 18.43 -10.75 -7.17
C GLN A 270 17.67 -9.42 -7.28
N GLU A 271 18.15 -8.48 -8.11
CA GLU A 271 17.44 -7.22 -8.38
C GLU A 271 16.17 -7.48 -9.20
N GLY A 272 15.12 -6.71 -8.93
CA GLY A 272 13.84 -6.82 -9.63
C GLY A 272 13.15 -8.18 -9.42
N TYR A 273 13.14 -8.70 -8.20
CA TYR A 273 12.59 -10.02 -7.85
C TYR A 273 11.11 -10.21 -8.23
N TYR A 274 10.35 -9.14 -8.43
CA TYR A 274 8.98 -9.19 -8.95
C TYR A 274 8.88 -9.17 -10.50
N ARG A 275 10.01 -9.19 -11.25
CA ARG A 275 10.00 -9.17 -12.74
C ARG A 275 9.20 -10.31 -13.35
N LYS A 276 9.32 -11.51 -12.78
CA LYS A 276 8.60 -12.70 -13.28
C LYS A 276 7.10 -12.51 -13.12
N ALA A 277 6.67 -12.05 -11.96
CA ALA A 277 5.26 -11.75 -11.68
C ALA A 277 4.73 -10.64 -12.61
N ALA A 278 5.51 -9.58 -12.81
CA ALA A 278 5.15 -8.50 -13.73
C ALA A 278 4.99 -8.98 -15.17
N ALA A 279 5.90 -9.83 -15.66
CA ALA A 279 5.82 -10.41 -17.01
C ALA A 279 4.59 -11.30 -17.19
N SER A 280 4.28 -12.14 -16.20
CA SER A 280 3.11 -13.03 -16.22
C SER A 280 1.79 -12.27 -16.17
N SER A 281 1.72 -11.17 -15.44
CA SER A 281 0.53 -10.31 -15.35
C SER A 281 0.26 -9.54 -16.65
N GLY A 282 1.32 -9.14 -17.39
CA GLY A 282 1.21 -8.39 -18.64
C GLY A 282 0.74 -9.21 -19.84
N SER A 283 0.96 -10.54 -19.83
CA SER A 283 0.61 -11.44 -20.95
C SER A 283 -0.86 -11.90 -20.96
N SER A 284 -1.61 -11.65 -19.91
CA SER A 284 -2.91 -12.27 -19.67
C SER A 284 -4.11 -11.34 -19.83
N SER A 285 -3.97 -10.08 -20.30
CA SER A 285 -5.09 -9.17 -20.51
C SER A 285 -5.15 -8.62 -21.95
N PRO A 286 -6.21 -8.91 -22.73
CA PRO A 286 -6.35 -8.38 -24.08
C PRO A 286 -6.91 -6.95 -24.19
N SER A 287 -7.33 -6.29 -23.11
CA SER A 287 -8.14 -5.07 -23.26
C SER A 287 -7.87 -3.88 -22.33
N ARG A 288 -6.92 -3.93 -21.40
CA ARG A 288 -6.43 -2.73 -20.70
C ARG A 288 -4.98 -2.98 -20.25
N SER A 289 -4.09 -2.06 -20.57
CA SER A 289 -2.69 -2.14 -20.21
C SER A 289 -2.52 -2.15 -18.69
N PHE A 290 -2.33 -3.34 -18.11
CA PHE A 290 -1.68 -3.45 -16.81
C PHE A 290 -0.25 -2.95 -16.99
N SER A 291 0.05 -1.72 -16.61
CA SER A 291 1.42 -1.30 -16.41
C SER A 291 1.81 -1.70 -15.00
N PRO A 292 2.72 -2.68 -14.83
CA PRO A 292 3.30 -2.92 -13.51
C PRO A 292 4.12 -1.67 -13.15
N ALA A 293 3.58 -0.84 -12.29
CA ALA A 293 4.33 0.24 -11.68
C ALA A 293 5.33 -0.41 -10.71
N ALA A 294 6.61 -0.14 -10.94
CA ALA A 294 7.78 -0.52 -10.13
C ALA A 294 8.53 -1.80 -10.52
N CYS A 295 9.12 -1.82 -11.71
CA CYS A 295 10.39 -2.50 -11.92
C CYS A 295 11.48 -1.44 -12.06
N VAL A 296 12.34 -1.28 -11.07
CA VAL A 296 13.58 -0.50 -11.22
C VAL A 296 14.49 -1.27 -12.18
N PRO A 297 14.92 -0.73 -13.35
CA PRO A 297 15.85 -1.42 -14.23
C PRO A 297 17.20 -1.56 -13.53
N SER A 298 17.81 -2.73 -13.61
CA SER A 298 19.07 -3.11 -12.96
C SER A 298 20.34 -2.44 -13.50
N LYS A 299 20.25 -1.32 -14.20
CA LYS A 299 21.38 -0.57 -14.75
C LYS A 299 21.27 0.94 -14.50
N ALA A 300 20.99 1.34 -13.26
CA ALA A 300 21.31 2.69 -12.83
C ALA A 300 22.77 2.74 -12.38
N PRO A 301 23.56 3.78 -12.72
CA PRO A 301 24.92 3.91 -12.20
C PRO A 301 24.86 3.97 -10.66
N ARG A 302 25.64 3.11 -10.02
CA ARG A 302 25.78 3.11 -8.55
C ARG A 302 26.48 4.40 -8.14
N THR A 303 25.74 5.41 -7.71
CA THR A 303 26.27 6.42 -6.81
C THR A 303 26.31 5.79 -5.43
N SER A 304 27.50 5.43 -4.98
CA SER A 304 27.77 4.96 -3.64
C SER A 304 27.42 6.08 -2.64
N PHE A 305 26.32 5.96 -1.94
CA PHE A 305 26.13 6.70 -0.70
C PHE A 305 26.98 6.04 0.37
N THR A 306 28.18 6.57 0.58
CA THR A 306 28.96 6.30 1.81
C THR A 306 28.25 7.00 2.95
N THR A 307 27.63 6.24 3.84
CA THR A 307 27.25 6.73 5.16
C THR A 307 28.53 6.87 5.97
N GLU A 308 29.06 8.09 6.07
CA GLU A 308 30.01 8.40 7.13
C GLU A 308 29.30 8.31 8.48
N SER A 309 29.67 7.31 9.26
CA SER A 309 29.28 7.18 10.65
C SER A 309 30.03 8.27 11.44
N ALA A 310 29.32 9.30 11.86
CA ALA A 310 29.83 10.24 12.83
C ALA A 310 29.92 9.56 14.21
N THR A 311 31.08 9.01 14.52
CA THR A 311 31.46 8.66 15.89
C THR A 311 31.82 9.96 16.63
N SER A 312 30.92 10.45 17.47
CA SER A 312 31.27 11.52 18.42
C SER A 312 32.11 10.93 19.56
N SER A 313 33.40 11.25 19.54
CA SER A 313 34.27 11.06 20.67
C SER A 313 33.90 12.07 21.77
N ALA A 314 33.35 11.58 22.87
CA ALA A 314 33.27 12.36 24.11
C ALA A 314 34.67 12.51 24.73
N SER A 315 35.20 13.69 24.62
CA SER A 315 36.41 14.09 25.38
C SER A 315 36.00 14.54 26.77
N THR A 316 36.35 13.76 27.77
CA THR A 316 36.44 14.17 29.18
C THR A 316 37.56 15.19 29.35
N ALA A 317 37.23 16.39 29.85
CA ALA A 317 38.19 17.29 30.46
C ALA A 317 37.58 17.87 31.75
N ARG A 318 38.39 17.73 32.80
CA ARG A 318 38.33 18.12 34.19
C ARG A 318 37.48 19.34 34.56
#